data_ef4bd2bd3e84e2825fa61c5a8f9597a0
#
_entry.id   ef4bd2bd3e84e2825fa61c5a8f9597a0
#
_cell.length_a   1.000
_cell.length_b   1.000
_cell.length_c   1.000
_cell.angle_alpha   90.00
_cell.angle_beta   90.00
_cell.angle_gamma   90.00
#
_symmetry.space_group_name_H-M   'P 1'
#
loop_
_entity.id
_entity.type
_entity.pdbx_description
1 polymer ?
#
loop_
_entity_poly.entity_id
_entity_poly.type
_entity_poly.pdbx_seq_one_letter_code
_entity_poly.pdbx_strand_id
1 'polypeptide(L)' 'MSATKREEVSSHLRYIRLELREMYQMLIKDDLLPDPNEAKEVHAQLDALLNLLSDKGLKQVKTQYGNFK' A
#
# COMPACT_ATOMS: atom_id res chain seq x y z
N MET A 1 -6.05 19.98 3.43
CA MET A 1 -5.40 19.11 2.49
C MET A 1 -5.88 19.37 1.07
N SER A 2 -4.98 19.39 0.14
CA SER A 2 -5.36 19.70 -1.23
C SER A 2 -6.03 18.49 -1.88
N ALA A 3 -6.85 18.76 -2.86
CA ALA A 3 -7.52 17.71 -3.60
C ALA A 3 -6.50 16.82 -4.30
N THR A 4 -5.41 17.43 -4.76
CA THR A 4 -4.40 16.68 -5.46
C THR A 4 -3.81 15.58 -4.61
N LYS A 5 -3.44 15.91 -3.39
CA LYS A 5 -2.86 14.91 -2.50
C LYS A 5 -3.87 13.82 -2.18
N ARG A 6 -5.10 14.23 -1.98
CA ARG A 6 -6.15 13.27 -1.70
C ARG A 6 -6.33 12.32 -2.87
N GLU A 7 -6.24 12.85 -4.08
CA GLU A 7 -6.39 12.02 -5.26
C GLU A 7 -5.23 11.06 -5.40
N GLU A 8 -4.03 11.53 -5.10
CA GLU A 8 -2.88 10.65 -5.18
C GLU A 8 -2.99 9.49 -4.20
N VAL A 9 -3.37 9.81 -2.97
CA VAL A 9 -3.53 8.76 -1.97
C VAL A 9 -4.61 7.78 -2.41
N SER A 10 -5.70 8.31 -2.91
CA SER A 10 -6.79 7.47 -3.37
C SER A 10 -6.35 6.54 -4.50
N SER A 11 -5.56 7.08 -5.42
CA SER A 11 -5.08 6.29 -6.54
C SER A 11 -4.19 5.14 -6.07
N HIS A 12 -3.30 5.44 -5.14
CA HIS A 12 -2.42 4.40 -4.62
C HIS A 12 -3.23 3.31 -3.92
N LEU A 13 -4.20 3.72 -3.13
CA LEU A 13 -5.00 2.74 -2.42
C LEU A 13 -5.80 1.87 -3.38
N ARG A 14 -6.33 2.49 -4.42
CA ARG A 14 -7.08 1.74 -5.42
C ARG A 14 -6.18 0.75 -6.14
N TYR A 15 -4.98 1.18 -6.50
CA TYR A 15 -4.05 0.30 -7.19
C TYR A 15 -3.66 -0.88 -6.32
N ILE A 16 -3.33 -0.61 -5.08
CA ILE A 16 -2.93 -1.68 -4.16
C ILE A 16 -4.07 -2.67 -3.98
N ARG A 17 -5.26 -2.14 -3.83
CA ARG A 17 -6.42 -2.99 -3.64
C ARG A 17 -6.64 -3.90 -4.84
N LEU A 18 -6.50 -3.36 -6.03
CA LEU A 18 -6.68 -4.15 -7.23
C LEU A 18 -5.64 -5.25 -7.34
N GLU A 19 -4.39 -4.91 -7.04
CA GLU A 19 -3.33 -5.90 -7.12
C GLU A 19 -3.55 -7.03 -6.13
N LEU A 20 -3.91 -6.67 -4.91
CA LEU A 20 -4.16 -7.68 -3.90
C LEU A 20 -5.33 -8.56 -4.28
N ARG A 21 -6.36 -7.96 -4.83
CA ARG A 21 -7.53 -8.71 -5.22
C ARG A 21 -7.21 -9.69 -6.34
N GLU A 22 -6.41 -9.25 -7.29
CA GLU A 22 -6.04 -10.13 -8.39
C GLU A 22 -5.21 -11.31 -7.91
N MET A 23 -4.28 -11.05 -7.03
CA MET A 23 -3.48 -12.14 -6.47
C MET A 23 -4.35 -13.12 -5.70
N TYR A 24 -5.28 -12.57 -4.95
CA TYR A 24 -6.19 -13.41 -4.19
C TYR A 24 -7.05 -14.29 -5.10
N GLN A 25 -7.55 -13.71 -6.17
CA GLN A 25 -8.39 -14.44 -7.09
C GLN A 25 -7.64 -15.54 -7.83
N MET A 26 -6.41 -15.25 -8.19
CA MET A 26 -5.61 -16.27 -8.84
C MET A 26 -5.36 -17.44 -7.90
N LEU A 27 -5.16 -17.14 -6.64
CA LEU A 27 -4.97 -18.20 -5.67
C LEU A 27 -6.21 -19.05 -5.51
N ILE A 28 -7.36 -18.41 -5.43
CA ILE A 28 -8.61 -19.12 -5.21
C ILE A 28 -9.06 -19.89 -6.46
N LYS A 29 -8.97 -19.26 -7.60
CA LYS A 29 -9.50 -19.86 -8.81
C LYS A 29 -8.50 -20.81 -9.47
N ASP A 30 -7.27 -20.42 -9.54
CA ASP A 30 -6.28 -21.20 -10.29
C ASP A 30 -5.29 -21.91 -9.40
N ASP A 31 -5.42 -21.73 -8.09
CA ASP A 31 -4.50 -22.36 -7.15
C ASP A 31 -3.06 -21.94 -7.43
N LEU A 32 -2.90 -20.69 -7.82
CA LEU A 32 -1.59 -20.15 -8.15
C LEU A 32 -1.13 -19.20 -7.05
N LEU A 33 0.08 -19.43 -6.58
CA LEU A 33 0.67 -18.51 -5.60
C LEU A 33 1.14 -17.25 -6.30
N PRO A 34 1.05 -16.11 -5.63
CA PRO A 34 1.55 -14.88 -6.23
C PRO A 34 3.03 -14.94 -6.50
N ASP A 35 3.42 -14.32 -7.58
CA ASP A 35 4.81 -14.18 -7.92
C ASP A 35 5.49 -13.22 -6.95
N PRO A 36 6.70 -13.54 -6.47
CA PRO A 36 7.39 -12.60 -5.59
C PRO A 36 7.55 -11.21 -6.20
N ASN A 37 7.69 -11.12 -7.50
CA ASN A 37 7.80 -9.82 -8.15
C ASN A 37 6.52 -9.02 -8.01
N GLU A 38 5.39 -9.69 -8.08
CA GLU A 38 4.11 -9.01 -7.88
C GLU A 38 3.98 -8.49 -6.47
N ALA A 39 4.42 -9.29 -5.51
CA ALA A 39 4.37 -8.84 -4.13
C ALA A 39 5.29 -7.65 -3.90
N LYS A 40 6.43 -7.65 -4.54
CA LYS A 40 7.34 -6.53 -4.42
C LYS A 40 6.73 -5.26 -5.01
N GLU A 41 5.98 -5.42 -6.08
CA GLU A 41 5.33 -4.27 -6.69
C GLU A 41 4.34 -3.64 -5.72
N VAL A 42 3.56 -4.47 -5.04
CA VAL A 42 2.62 -3.97 -4.06
C VAL A 42 3.35 -3.29 -2.91
N HIS A 43 4.45 -3.88 -2.49
CA HIS A 43 5.24 -3.28 -1.42
C HIS A 43 5.76 -1.90 -1.82
N ALA A 44 6.22 -1.78 -3.06
CA ALA A 44 6.71 -0.50 -3.54
C ALA A 44 5.60 0.54 -3.54
N GLN A 45 4.40 0.14 -3.90
CA GLN A 45 3.27 1.06 -3.88
C GLN A 45 2.91 1.47 -2.47
N LEU A 46 3.02 0.54 -1.53
CA LEU A 46 2.79 0.86 -0.13
C LEU A 46 3.82 1.85 0.38
N ASP A 47 5.08 1.66 -0.01
CA ASP A 47 6.12 2.60 0.38
C ASP A 47 5.84 3.99 -0.16
N ALA A 48 5.43 4.07 -1.41
CA ALA A 48 5.11 5.35 -2.00
C ALA A 48 3.95 6.00 -1.27
N LEU A 49 2.96 5.20 -0.90
CA LEU A 49 1.82 5.72 -0.16
C LEU A 49 2.26 6.22 1.21
N LEU A 50 3.11 5.48 1.88
CA LEU A 50 3.61 5.90 3.17
C LEU A 50 4.34 7.23 3.06
N ASN A 51 5.13 7.39 2.02
CA ASN A 51 5.83 8.64 1.83
C ASN A 51 4.87 9.80 1.66
N LEU A 52 3.80 9.58 0.93
CA LEU A 52 2.80 10.61 0.77
C LEU A 52 2.15 10.98 2.09
N LEU A 53 1.79 9.97 2.85
CA LEU A 53 1.11 10.20 4.12
C LEU A 53 2.02 10.77 5.17
N SER A 54 3.29 10.46 5.09
CA SER A 54 4.23 10.86 6.13
C SER A 54 4.84 12.22 5.89
N ASP A 55 4.34 12.90 4.92
CA ASP A 55 4.89 14.20 4.57
C ASP A 55 5.00 15.09 5.79
N LYS A 56 4.06 15.00 6.68
CA LYS A 56 4.07 15.86 7.83
C LYS A 56 4.01 15.15 9.15
N GLY A 57 3.25 14.11 9.21
CA GLY A 57 2.98 13.47 10.48
C GLY A 57 3.75 12.21 10.71
N LEU A 58 4.65 11.89 9.84
CA LEU A 58 5.32 10.61 9.94
C LEU A 58 6.05 10.41 11.25
N LYS A 59 6.69 11.46 11.72
CA LYS A 59 7.47 11.31 12.92
C LYS A 59 6.65 10.83 14.08
N GLN A 60 5.49 11.39 14.23
CA GLN A 60 4.64 10.99 15.34
C GLN A 60 4.12 9.59 15.17
N VAL A 61 3.75 9.27 13.95
CA VAL A 61 3.26 7.94 13.69
C VAL A 61 4.33 6.92 13.99
N LYS A 62 5.54 7.22 13.56
CA LYS A 62 6.64 6.33 13.80
C LYS A 62 6.86 6.08 15.27
N THR A 63 6.82 7.16 16.04
CA THR A 63 7.00 7.06 17.47
C THR A 63 5.95 6.16 18.09
N GLN A 64 4.74 6.33 17.65
CA GLN A 64 3.67 5.51 18.19
C GLN A 64 3.86 4.05 17.88
N TYR A 65 4.32 3.78 16.69
CA TYR A 65 4.58 2.39 16.34
C TYR A 65 5.66 1.80 17.22
N GLY A 66 6.66 2.59 17.48
CA GLY A 66 7.70 2.14 18.38
C GLY A 66 7.15 1.77 19.74
N ASN A 67 6.26 2.60 20.23
CA ASN A 67 5.63 2.31 21.51
C ASN A 67 4.70 1.14 21.45
N PHE A 68 4.10 0.98 20.31
CA PHE A 68 3.11 -0.04 20.16
C PHE A 68 3.69 -1.42 20.41
N LYS A 69 4.90 -1.59 20.06
CA LYS A 69 5.53 -2.85 20.31
C LYS A 69 5.82 -3.05 21.76
#